data_1a2f90ee668754fad68f03d485deb699
#
_entry.id   1a2f90ee668754fad68f03d485deb699
#
_cell.length_a   1.000
_cell.length_b   1.000
_cell.length_c   1.000
_cell.angle_alpha   90.00
_cell.angle_beta   90.00
_cell.angle_gamma   90.00
#
_symmetry.space_group_name_H-M   'P 1'
#
loop_
_entity.id
_entity.type
_entity.pdbx_description
1 polymer ?
#
loop_
_entity_poly.entity_id
_entity_poly.type
_entity_poly.pdbx_seq_one_letter_code
_entity_poly.pdbx_strand_id
1 'polypeptide(L)'
;MASFNKIIIVGYLGRDPELKYTPQGTAVCDFSVATTERRKDKSGDMQEVTTWFRVSLFGRQAEVASQYLAKGRQVYVEGQLSQRDWTDKDGNNRTSLEVRGSEIQFLSPASDTVEQPKTAAAKATAAPSGDTRDTRKPQPARQKPRATEEDEIPF
;
A
#
# COMPACT_ATOMS: atom_id res chain seq x y z
N MET A 1 17.77 -13.80 -36.36
CA MET A 1 16.50 -13.05 -36.23
C MET A 1 16.58 -12.18 -35.00
N ALA A 2 16.28 -10.89 -35.11
CA ALA A 2 16.18 -10.01 -33.95
C ALA A 2 14.79 -10.21 -33.32
N SER A 3 14.74 -10.50 -32.03
CA SER A 3 13.49 -10.59 -31.25
C SER A 3 13.47 -9.46 -30.23
N PHE A 4 12.31 -8.90 -29.98
CA PHE A 4 12.10 -7.82 -29.02
C PHE A 4 10.95 -8.18 -28.08
N ASN A 5 11.19 -8.00 -26.78
CA ASN A 5 10.20 -8.24 -25.74
C ASN A 5 10.29 -7.12 -24.71
N LYS A 6 9.24 -6.31 -24.64
CA LYS A 6 9.11 -5.24 -23.67
C LYS A 6 7.68 -5.18 -23.17
N ILE A 7 7.50 -5.08 -21.88
CA ILE A 7 6.21 -4.84 -21.22
C ILE A 7 6.29 -3.55 -20.41
N ILE A 8 5.17 -2.83 -20.36
CA ILE A 8 4.96 -1.68 -19.50
C ILE A 8 3.74 -1.97 -18.63
N ILE A 9 3.90 -1.80 -17.34
CA ILE A 9 2.87 -2.09 -16.34
C ILE A 9 2.70 -0.88 -15.44
N VAL A 10 1.46 -0.43 -15.28
CA VAL A 10 1.05 0.52 -14.25
C VAL A 10 0.05 -0.19 -13.34
N GLY A 11 0.38 -0.35 -12.08
CA GLY A 11 -0.46 -1.12 -11.16
C GLY A 11 -0.10 -0.85 -9.70
N TYR A 12 -0.71 -1.62 -8.82
CA TYR A 12 -0.56 -1.48 -7.37
C TYR A 12 0.18 -2.68 -6.79
N LEU A 13 1.05 -2.43 -5.81
CA LEU A 13 1.72 -3.51 -5.10
C LEU A 13 0.73 -4.29 -4.24
N GLY A 14 0.73 -5.62 -4.40
CA GLY A 14 -0.11 -6.51 -3.62
C GLY A 14 0.48 -6.89 -2.26
N ARG A 15 1.80 -6.75 -2.11
CA ARG A 15 2.54 -7.01 -0.88
C ARG A 15 3.79 -6.13 -0.81
N ASP A 16 4.39 -6.05 0.36
CA ASP A 16 5.65 -5.35 0.54
C ASP A 16 6.77 -6.00 -0.29
N PRO A 17 7.71 -5.19 -0.81
CA PRO A 17 8.84 -5.70 -1.58
C PRO A 17 9.79 -6.49 -0.68
N GLU A 18 10.34 -7.56 -1.23
CA GLU A 18 11.30 -8.42 -0.56
C GLU A 18 12.70 -8.22 -1.17
N LEU A 19 13.60 -7.65 -0.40
CA LEU A 19 15.01 -7.46 -0.80
C LEU A 19 15.84 -8.67 -0.41
N LYS A 20 16.59 -9.20 -1.37
CA LYS A 20 17.53 -10.30 -1.20
C LYS A 20 18.86 -9.93 -1.85
N TYR A 21 19.92 -10.62 -1.44
CA TYR A 21 21.21 -10.52 -2.09
C TYR A 21 21.63 -11.86 -2.66
N THR A 22 22.13 -11.84 -3.89
CA THR A 22 22.73 -13.03 -4.49
C THR A 22 24.07 -13.36 -3.81
N PRO A 23 24.61 -14.57 -3.96
CA PRO A 23 25.94 -14.92 -3.45
C PRO A 23 27.06 -14.00 -3.97
N GLN A 24 26.84 -13.34 -5.11
CA GLN A 24 27.76 -12.38 -5.73
C GLN A 24 27.56 -10.96 -5.19
N GLY A 25 26.67 -10.75 -4.21
CA GLY A 25 26.40 -9.45 -3.60
C GLY A 25 25.45 -8.54 -4.39
N THR A 26 24.83 -9.03 -5.45
CA THR A 26 23.87 -8.23 -6.22
C THR A 26 22.52 -8.18 -5.49
N ALA A 27 22.02 -6.98 -5.25
CA ALA A 27 20.68 -6.79 -4.69
C ALA A 27 19.59 -7.24 -5.68
N VAL A 28 18.58 -7.96 -5.20
CA VAL A 28 17.40 -8.38 -5.94
C VAL A 28 16.17 -8.03 -5.11
N CYS A 29 15.22 -7.32 -5.69
CA CYS A 29 13.98 -6.96 -5.04
C CYS A 29 12.80 -7.60 -5.78
N ASP A 30 12.09 -8.48 -5.10
CA ASP A 30 10.92 -9.19 -5.63
C ASP A 30 9.64 -8.60 -5.05
N PHE A 31 8.68 -8.26 -5.91
CA PHE A 31 7.36 -7.82 -5.49
C PHE A 31 6.29 -8.21 -6.51
N SER A 32 5.03 -8.14 -6.12
CA SER A 32 3.89 -8.43 -6.99
C SER A 32 3.13 -7.16 -7.32
N VAL A 33 2.77 -7.00 -8.59
CA VAL A 33 1.96 -5.88 -9.07
C VAL A 33 0.66 -6.41 -9.64
N ALA A 34 -0.44 -5.82 -9.23
CA ALA A 34 -1.78 -6.08 -9.75
C ALA A 34 -2.19 -4.98 -10.72
N THR A 35 -2.69 -5.39 -11.87
CA THR A 35 -3.41 -4.52 -12.81
C THR A 35 -4.86 -4.97 -12.87
N THR A 36 -5.79 -4.04 -12.82
CA THR A 36 -7.23 -4.33 -12.91
C THR A 36 -7.79 -3.70 -14.17
N GLU A 37 -8.42 -4.52 -14.98
CA GLU A 37 -9.08 -4.12 -16.22
C GLU A 37 -10.57 -4.39 -16.10
N ARG A 38 -11.39 -3.46 -16.58
CA ARG A 38 -12.83 -3.63 -16.66
C ARG A 38 -13.20 -4.05 -18.07
N ARG A 39 -13.81 -5.22 -18.18
CA ARG A 39 -14.28 -5.77 -19.45
C ARG A 39 -15.78 -6.02 -19.40
N LYS A 40 -16.47 -5.73 -20.50
CA LYS A 40 -17.84 -6.23 -20.69
C LYS A 40 -17.80 -7.70 -21.06
N ASP A 41 -18.58 -8.49 -20.35
CA ASP A 41 -18.81 -9.87 -20.75
C ASP A 41 -19.82 -9.97 -21.91
N LYS A 42 -20.09 -11.19 -22.34
CA LYS A 42 -21.06 -11.46 -23.44
C LYS A 42 -22.49 -11.11 -23.06
N SER A 43 -22.78 -11.00 -21.78
CA SER A 43 -24.11 -10.62 -21.25
C SER A 43 -24.28 -9.11 -21.12
N GLY A 44 -23.19 -8.34 -21.33
CA GLY A 44 -23.18 -6.88 -21.22
C GLY A 44 -22.82 -6.37 -19.83
N ASP A 45 -22.57 -7.27 -18.88
CA ASP A 45 -22.17 -6.93 -17.52
C ASP A 45 -20.69 -6.54 -17.45
N MET A 46 -20.37 -5.56 -16.59
CA MET A 46 -19.00 -5.13 -16.36
C MET A 46 -18.33 -6.06 -15.34
N GLN A 47 -17.29 -6.75 -15.81
CA GLN A 47 -16.44 -7.58 -14.95
C GLN A 47 -15.07 -6.95 -14.75
N GLU A 48 -14.55 -7.06 -13.53
CA GLU A 48 -13.19 -6.66 -13.21
C GLU A 48 -12.26 -7.89 -13.27
N VAL A 49 -11.26 -7.81 -14.12
CA VAL A 49 -10.24 -8.85 -14.25
C VAL A 49 -8.93 -8.32 -13.70
N THR A 50 -8.43 -8.94 -12.64
CA THR A 50 -7.14 -8.60 -12.04
C THR A 50 -6.07 -9.56 -12.52
N THR A 51 -5.02 -9.01 -13.10
CA THR A 51 -3.83 -9.76 -13.52
C THR A 51 -2.67 -9.45 -12.58
N TRP A 52 -2.00 -10.51 -12.12
CA TRP A 52 -0.87 -10.43 -11.22
C TRP A 52 0.44 -10.67 -11.96
N PHE A 53 1.38 -9.76 -11.76
CA PHE A 53 2.74 -9.85 -12.28
C PHE A 53 3.73 -9.97 -11.13
N ARG A 54 4.67 -10.89 -11.24
CA ARG A 54 5.81 -10.98 -10.34
C ARG A 54 6.96 -10.19 -10.96
N VAL A 55 7.39 -9.14 -10.28
CA VAL A 55 8.45 -8.24 -10.77
C VAL A 55 9.70 -8.48 -9.96
N SER A 56 10.83 -8.62 -10.65
CA SER A 56 12.17 -8.71 -10.05
C SER A 56 13.03 -7.56 -10.58
N LEU A 57 13.55 -6.74 -9.67
CA LEU A 57 14.50 -5.68 -9.94
C LEU A 57 15.89 -6.08 -9.46
N PHE A 58 16.93 -5.54 -10.09
CA PHE A 58 18.32 -5.89 -9.81
C PHE A 58 19.17 -4.65 -9.50
N GLY A 59 20.21 -4.84 -8.67
CA GLY A 59 21.19 -3.83 -8.34
C GLY A 59 20.58 -2.62 -7.62
N ARG A 60 21.03 -1.42 -7.98
CA ARG A 60 20.60 -0.19 -7.33
C ARG A 60 19.08 0.05 -7.36
N GLN A 61 18.41 -0.34 -8.43
CA GLN A 61 16.94 -0.20 -8.51
C GLN A 61 16.24 -1.10 -7.49
N ALA A 62 16.78 -2.28 -7.21
CA ALA A 62 16.26 -3.17 -6.18
C ALA A 62 16.37 -2.54 -4.79
N GLU A 63 17.49 -1.90 -4.46
CA GLU A 63 17.70 -1.22 -3.19
C GLU A 63 16.74 -0.04 -3.02
N VAL A 64 16.63 0.80 -4.05
CA VAL A 64 15.72 1.96 -4.04
C VAL A 64 14.27 1.49 -3.92
N ALA A 65 13.86 0.47 -4.68
CA ALA A 65 12.51 -0.06 -4.62
C ALA A 65 12.16 -0.58 -3.21
N SER A 66 13.08 -1.28 -2.56
CA SER A 66 12.86 -1.81 -1.21
C SER A 66 12.68 -0.72 -0.15
N GLN A 67 13.27 0.47 -0.35
CA GLN A 67 13.18 1.58 0.60
C GLN A 67 11.89 2.40 0.43
N TYR A 68 11.43 2.57 -0.82
CA TYR A 68 10.34 3.49 -1.13
C TYR A 68 9.01 2.82 -1.44
N LEU A 69 9.02 1.53 -1.78
CA LEU A 69 7.81 0.78 -2.05
C LEU A 69 7.21 0.17 -0.77
N ALA A 70 5.89 0.12 -0.76
CA ALA A 70 5.11 -0.59 0.24
C ALA A 70 3.85 -1.16 -0.42
N LYS A 71 3.22 -2.13 0.23
CA LYS A 71 1.92 -2.66 -0.19
C LYS A 71 0.92 -1.54 -0.47
N GLY A 72 0.20 -1.64 -1.58
CA GLY A 72 -0.83 -0.69 -1.99
C GLY A 72 -0.32 0.55 -2.73
N ARG A 73 0.99 0.73 -2.87
CA ARG A 73 1.53 1.84 -3.67
C ARG A 73 1.41 1.56 -5.16
N GLN A 74 1.18 2.62 -5.91
CA GLN A 74 1.13 2.58 -7.36
C GLN A 74 2.52 2.76 -7.95
N VAL A 75 2.84 1.91 -8.93
CA VAL A 75 4.14 1.92 -9.62
C VAL A 75 3.96 1.80 -11.11
N TYR A 76 4.90 2.38 -11.83
CA TYR A 76 5.16 2.14 -13.23
C TYR A 76 6.40 1.24 -13.33
N VAL A 77 6.32 0.17 -14.11
CA VAL A 77 7.42 -0.77 -14.33
C VAL A 77 7.56 -1.03 -15.81
N GLU A 78 8.77 -0.90 -16.33
CA GLU A 78 9.16 -1.42 -17.63
C GLU A 78 10.07 -2.63 -17.47
N GLY A 79 9.96 -3.59 -18.37
CA GLY A 79 10.82 -4.75 -18.33
C GLY A 79 10.56 -5.75 -19.45
N GLN A 80 11.11 -6.93 -19.27
CA GLN A 80 10.91 -8.09 -20.13
C GLN A 80 9.95 -9.06 -19.46
N LEU A 81 8.91 -9.46 -20.18
CA LEU A 81 7.95 -10.45 -19.71
C LEU A 81 8.46 -11.86 -20.03
N SER A 82 8.40 -12.72 -19.05
CA SER A 82 8.55 -14.17 -19.22
C SER A 82 7.39 -14.89 -18.55
N GLN A 83 7.00 -15.99 -19.14
CA GLN A 83 5.99 -16.89 -18.57
C GLN A 83 6.71 -18.07 -17.95
N ARG A 84 6.32 -18.42 -16.74
CA ARG A 84 6.84 -19.58 -16.03
C ARG A 84 5.70 -20.50 -15.62
N ASP A 85 5.72 -21.71 -16.13
CA ASP A 85 4.80 -22.74 -15.72
C ASP A 85 5.37 -23.51 -14.53
N TRP A 86 4.53 -23.77 -13.54
CA TRP A 86 4.88 -24.51 -12.33
C TRP A 86 3.69 -25.32 -11.84
N THR A 87 3.94 -26.34 -11.08
CA THR A 87 2.90 -27.19 -10.50
C THR A 87 2.73 -26.85 -9.03
N ASP A 88 1.49 -26.58 -8.61
CA ASP A 88 1.19 -26.32 -7.21
C ASP A 88 1.23 -27.64 -6.39
N LYS A 89 1.05 -27.52 -5.07
CA LYS A 89 1.08 -28.66 -4.15
C LYS A 89 -0.04 -29.67 -4.39
N ASP A 90 -1.11 -29.24 -5.04
CA ASP A 90 -2.29 -30.03 -5.37
C ASP A 90 -2.16 -30.71 -6.74
N GLY A 91 -1.02 -30.54 -7.43
CA GLY A 91 -0.74 -31.13 -8.73
C GLY A 91 -1.29 -30.36 -9.92
N ASN A 92 -1.82 -29.16 -9.73
CA ASN A 92 -2.37 -28.34 -10.81
C ASN A 92 -1.25 -27.53 -11.49
N ASN A 93 -1.30 -27.47 -12.81
CA ASN A 93 -0.40 -26.60 -13.56
C ASN A 93 -0.84 -25.14 -13.41
N ARG A 94 0.08 -24.30 -13.00
CA ARG A 94 -0.10 -22.87 -12.83
C ARG A 94 0.90 -22.11 -13.69
N THR A 95 0.50 -20.95 -14.15
CA THR A 95 1.34 -20.04 -14.92
C THR A 95 1.58 -18.78 -14.11
N SER A 96 2.83 -18.36 -13.99
CA SER A 96 3.23 -17.08 -13.41
C SER A 96 3.75 -16.18 -14.51
N LEU A 97 3.28 -14.92 -14.50
CA LEU A 97 3.83 -13.86 -15.33
C LEU A 97 4.96 -13.19 -14.58
N GLU A 98 6.19 -13.42 -15.03
CA GLU A 98 7.40 -12.87 -14.42
C GLU A 98 7.93 -11.73 -15.28
N VAL A 99 8.25 -10.61 -14.63
CA VAL A 99 8.79 -9.42 -15.30
C VAL A 99 10.16 -9.12 -14.72
N ARG A 100 11.18 -9.18 -15.57
CA ARG A 100 12.49 -8.66 -15.25
C ARG A 100 12.49 -7.16 -15.50
N GLY A 101 12.36 -6.38 -14.43
CA GLY A 101 12.28 -4.93 -14.51
C GLY A 101 13.61 -4.31 -14.95
N SER A 102 13.52 -3.38 -15.88
CA SER A 102 14.63 -2.55 -16.37
C SER A 102 14.50 -1.10 -15.89
N GLU A 103 13.28 -0.64 -15.67
CA GLU A 103 12.99 0.70 -15.16
C GLU A 103 11.79 0.67 -14.23
N ILE A 104 11.82 1.51 -13.20
CA ILE A 104 10.73 1.69 -12.25
C ILE A 104 10.53 3.17 -11.93
N GLN A 105 9.26 3.59 -11.84
CA GLN A 105 8.88 4.93 -11.39
C GLN A 105 7.80 4.82 -10.30
N PHE A 106 7.93 5.63 -9.26
CA PHE A 106 6.98 5.69 -8.16
C PHE A 106 5.89 6.71 -8.50
N LEU A 107 4.66 6.26 -8.71
CA LEU A 107 3.55 7.10 -9.13
C LEU A 107 2.73 7.64 -7.96
N SER A 108 2.71 6.92 -6.84
CA SER A 108 2.10 7.45 -5.62
C SER A 108 3.08 8.40 -4.95
N PRO A 109 2.65 9.61 -4.55
CA PRO A 109 3.45 10.43 -3.66
C PRO A 109 3.80 9.58 -2.43
N ALA A 110 5.02 9.72 -1.93
CA ALA A 110 5.33 9.21 -0.61
C ALA A 110 4.34 9.90 0.34
N SER A 111 3.26 9.22 0.67
CA SER A 111 2.44 9.68 1.79
C SER A 111 3.41 9.71 2.95
N ASP A 112 3.66 10.91 3.45
CA ASP A 112 4.24 11.09 4.75
C ASP A 112 3.38 10.28 5.71
N THR A 113 3.78 9.04 5.93
CA THR A 113 3.43 8.39 7.18
C THR A 113 4.23 9.19 8.18
N VAL A 114 3.63 10.24 8.69
CA VAL A 114 4.03 10.82 9.95
C VAL A 114 3.88 9.68 10.94
N GLU A 115 4.96 8.93 11.08
CA GLU A 115 5.19 8.12 12.25
C GLU A 115 5.20 9.12 13.39
N GLN A 116 4.05 9.24 14.07
CA GLN A 116 4.01 9.94 15.35
C GLN A 116 5.09 9.29 16.20
N PRO A 117 6.11 10.04 16.59
CA PRO A 117 7.05 9.52 17.56
C PRO A 117 6.23 9.19 18.80
N LYS A 118 6.17 7.92 19.16
CA LYS A 118 5.77 7.49 20.50
C LYS A 118 6.72 8.22 21.44
N THR A 119 6.27 9.34 21.97
CA THR A 119 6.91 9.98 23.09
C THR A 119 6.87 9.00 24.25
N ALA A 120 7.97 8.32 24.43
CA ALA A 120 8.26 7.61 25.64
C ALA A 120 8.23 8.64 26.77
N ALA A 121 7.34 8.41 27.71
CA ALA A 121 7.24 9.13 28.95
C ALA A 121 8.59 9.12 29.67
N ALA A 122 9.26 10.23 29.69
CA ALA A 122 10.34 10.48 30.61
C ALA A 122 9.76 11.22 31.81
N LYS A 123 9.71 10.47 32.91
CA LYS A 123 9.47 10.86 34.26
C LYS A 123 10.55 11.85 34.70
N ALA A 124 10.16 13.05 35.11
CA ALA A 124 11.03 13.89 35.95
C ALA A 124 10.19 14.59 37.00
N THR A 125 10.52 14.24 38.19
CA THR A 125 10.22 14.68 39.56
C THR A 125 10.59 16.15 39.76
N ALA A 126 9.72 16.96 40.38
CA ALA A 126 9.97 17.75 41.59
C ALA A 126 8.93 18.89 41.73
N ALA A 127 8.24 18.84 42.84
CA ALA A 127 7.52 19.96 43.47
C ALA A 127 8.54 20.79 44.32
N PRO A 128 8.18 21.87 45.10
CA PRO A 128 6.86 22.44 45.39
C PRO A 128 6.84 23.99 45.54
N SER A 129 5.68 24.52 45.90
CA SER A 129 5.43 25.67 46.76
C SER A 129 4.70 26.87 46.21
N GLY A 130 3.58 27.20 46.93
CA GLY A 130 3.13 28.55 47.23
C GLY A 130 1.78 28.94 46.66
N ASP A 131 0.74 28.64 47.30
CA ASP A 131 -0.13 29.33 48.26
C ASP A 131 -1.02 30.45 47.70
N THR A 132 -2.24 30.39 48.11
CA THR A 132 -3.32 31.32 48.53
C THR A 132 -4.50 31.55 47.55
N ARG A 133 -5.64 31.03 48.06
CA ARG A 133 -6.97 31.64 48.24
C ARG A 133 -7.63 32.32 47.05
N ASP A 134 -8.91 32.22 46.79
CA ASP A 134 -10.13 32.15 47.59
C ASP A 134 -11.37 32.00 46.71
N THR A 135 -12.30 31.24 47.23
CA THR A 135 -13.76 31.36 47.13
C THR A 135 -14.50 31.62 45.82
N ARG A 136 -15.36 30.74 45.44
CA ARG A 136 -16.84 30.72 45.52
C ARG A 136 -17.49 29.82 44.44
N LYS A 137 -18.13 28.79 44.93
CA LYS A 137 -19.31 28.12 44.38
C LYS A 137 -20.52 29.05 44.47
N PRO A 138 -21.67 28.90 43.78
CA PRO A 138 -22.32 27.62 43.48
C PRO A 138 -23.03 27.47 42.13
N GLN A 139 -23.40 26.25 41.83
CA GLN A 139 -24.51 25.81 40.97
C GLN A 139 -25.87 26.40 41.33
N PRO A 140 -27.00 26.27 40.61
CA PRO A 140 -27.41 25.08 39.83
C PRO A 140 -28.34 25.31 38.59
N ALA A 141 -28.61 24.23 37.91
CA ALA A 141 -29.89 23.71 37.44
C ALA A 141 -30.39 23.99 36.00
N ARG A 142 -30.55 22.84 35.34
CA ARG A 142 -31.76 22.36 34.64
C ARG A 142 -32.20 23.09 33.35
N GLN A 143 -32.29 22.41 32.25
CA GLN A 143 -33.43 21.60 31.78
C GLN A 143 -33.22 21.12 30.34
N LYS A 144 -33.39 19.84 30.10
CA LYS A 144 -33.99 19.26 28.89
C LYS A 144 -35.47 19.68 28.87
N PRO A 145 -36.23 19.60 27.79
CA PRO A 145 -36.30 18.49 26.85
C PRO A 145 -36.79 18.80 25.41
N ARG A 146 -36.82 17.75 24.61
CA ARG A 146 -37.83 17.31 23.62
C ARG A 146 -37.78 17.95 22.23
N ALA A 147 -37.44 17.11 21.23
CA ALA A 147 -38.27 16.21 20.44
C ALA A 147 -39.22 16.87 19.45
N THR A 148 -39.27 16.21 18.32
CA THR A 148 -40.24 16.18 17.21
C THR A 148 -39.78 16.99 16.02
N GLU A 149 -39.82 16.51 14.88
CA GLU A 149 -40.57 15.60 14.01
C GLU A 149 -40.09 15.89 12.60
N GLU A 150 -39.84 14.81 11.88
CA GLU A 150 -40.38 14.53 10.54
C GLU A 150 -40.59 15.76 9.60
N ASP A 151 -39.88 15.68 8.47
CA ASP A 151 -40.61 15.75 7.20
C ASP A 151 -39.76 15.14 6.06
N GLU A 152 -40.31 14.15 5.50
CA GLU A 152 -40.36 13.52 4.24
C GLU A 152 -39.93 14.36 3.03
N ILE A 153 -39.02 13.74 2.25
CA ILE A 153 -39.01 13.43 0.80
C ILE A 153 -39.91 14.32 -0.12
N PRO A 154 -39.68 14.51 -1.46
CA PRO A 154 -39.27 13.51 -2.43
C PRO A 154 -38.43 14.04 -3.65
N PHE A 155 -38.03 13.06 -4.43
CA PHE A 155 -37.59 12.89 -5.82
C PHE A 155 -36.10 12.64 -6.01
#